data_57bb8bf15856c30eb7d3cf378fdaa266
#
_entry.id   57bb8bf15856c30eb7d3cf378fdaa266
#
_cell.length_a   1.000
_cell.length_b   1.000
_cell.length_c   1.000
_cell.angle_alpha   90.00
_cell.angle_beta   90.00
_cell.angle_gamma   90.00
#
_symmetry.space_group_name_H-M   'P 1'
#
loop_
_entity.id
_entity.type
_entity.pdbx_description
1 polymer ?
#
loop_
_entity_poly.entity_id
_entity_poly.type
_entity_poly.pdbx_seq_one_letter_code
_entity_poly.pdbx_strand_id
1 'polypeptide(L)'
;FFDENYPIFQMAQKTGELEKLAKSYNENEIGKTAKDAIALFGVEKNDKLNHVYKWDDFIEKVLNEKYKYLKSRINLKENEETEKVFVGKSKWYSLMNLIRSQFEEKENEKHRIDIARFAYIIARIKYDKQNERQQKNYLDLKKQLFEWIKNEEDAKQLLTTINILIYEYRESK
;
A
#
# COMPACT_ATOMS: atom_id res chain seq x y z
N PHE A 1 -11.21 4.90 -8.37
CA PHE A 1 -12.55 4.61 -7.84
C PHE A 1 -13.13 5.87 -7.23
N PHE A 2 -14.24 6.33 -7.77
CA PHE A 2 -14.95 7.53 -7.31
C PHE A 2 -16.31 7.10 -6.75
N ASP A 3 -16.82 7.86 -5.78
CA ASP A 3 -18.18 7.68 -5.25
C ASP A 3 -19.21 7.99 -6.35
N GLU A 4 -20.39 7.37 -6.31
CA GLU A 4 -21.47 7.58 -7.28
C GLU A 4 -21.89 9.05 -7.42
N ASN A 5 -21.77 9.82 -6.33
CA ASN A 5 -22.10 11.23 -6.27
C ASN A 5 -20.93 12.16 -6.61
N TYR A 6 -19.76 11.60 -7.02
CA TYR A 6 -18.60 12.44 -7.30
C TYR A 6 -18.79 13.17 -8.64
N PRO A 7 -18.52 14.50 -8.71
CA PRO A 7 -18.76 15.27 -9.93
C PRO A 7 -17.94 14.77 -11.12
N ILE A 8 -18.61 14.51 -12.25
CA ILE A 8 -17.98 13.96 -13.48
C ILE A 8 -16.81 14.83 -13.95
N PHE A 9 -16.93 16.15 -13.86
CA PHE A 9 -15.85 17.07 -14.23
C PHE A 9 -14.58 16.82 -13.40
N GLN A 10 -14.73 16.60 -12.09
CA GLN A 10 -13.59 16.35 -11.21
C GLN A 10 -13.01 14.94 -11.45
N MET A 11 -13.84 13.96 -11.81
CA MET A 11 -13.36 12.65 -12.23
C MET A 11 -12.47 12.77 -13.48
N ALA A 12 -12.96 13.48 -14.50
CA ALA A 12 -12.23 13.68 -15.75
C ALA A 12 -10.90 14.43 -15.51
N GLN A 13 -10.91 15.47 -14.68
CA GLN A 13 -9.71 16.21 -14.31
C GLN A 13 -8.67 15.31 -13.62
N LYS A 14 -9.07 14.59 -12.57
CA LYS A 14 -8.16 13.69 -11.84
C LYS A 14 -7.63 12.54 -12.70
N THR A 15 -8.48 11.98 -13.56
CA THR A 15 -8.05 10.95 -14.50
C THR A 15 -7.04 11.50 -15.52
N GLY A 16 -7.26 12.71 -16.02
CA GLY A 16 -6.32 13.37 -16.91
C GLY A 16 -4.99 13.72 -16.26
N GLU A 17 -4.98 14.06 -14.96
CA GLU A 17 -3.74 14.27 -14.18
C GLU A 17 -2.96 12.96 -14.01
N LEU A 18 -3.64 11.85 -13.69
CA LEU A 18 -3.02 10.53 -13.58
C LEU A 18 -2.47 10.04 -14.93
N GLU A 19 -3.21 10.26 -16.02
CA GLU A 19 -2.75 9.92 -17.37
C GLU A 19 -1.47 10.68 -17.75
N LYS A 20 -1.42 11.99 -17.49
CA LYS A 20 -0.22 12.80 -17.71
C LYS A 20 0.96 12.29 -16.91
N LEU A 21 0.73 11.92 -15.64
CA LEU A 21 1.75 11.39 -14.76
C LEU A 21 2.30 10.04 -15.25
N ALA A 22 1.41 9.13 -15.67
CA ALA A 22 1.82 7.85 -16.24
C ALA A 22 2.64 8.04 -17.53
N LYS A 23 2.25 9.00 -18.38
CA LYS A 23 2.99 9.32 -19.62
C LYS A 23 4.37 9.91 -19.33
N SER A 24 4.51 10.80 -18.35
CA SER A 24 5.78 11.45 -18.01
C SER A 24 6.76 10.53 -17.26
N TYR A 25 6.28 9.43 -16.68
CA TYR A 25 7.11 8.52 -15.90
C TYR A 25 8.27 7.89 -16.67
N ASN A 26 8.10 7.68 -17.98
CA ASN A 26 9.10 7.06 -18.86
C ASN A 26 9.85 8.06 -19.76
N GLU A 27 9.58 9.37 -19.69
CA GLU A 27 10.22 10.38 -20.58
C GLU A 27 11.74 10.47 -20.40
N ASN A 28 12.27 10.00 -19.26
CA ASN A 28 13.70 10.00 -18.98
C ASN A 28 14.47 8.79 -19.56
N GLU A 29 13.78 7.80 -20.14
CA GLU A 29 14.41 6.67 -20.83
C GLU A 29 14.45 6.95 -22.34
N ILE A 30 15.59 7.41 -22.85
CA ILE A 30 15.83 7.72 -24.28
C ILE A 30 15.44 6.51 -25.14
N GLY A 31 14.45 6.68 -26.02
CA GLY A 31 14.07 5.71 -27.04
C GLY A 31 12.97 4.71 -26.71
N LYS A 32 12.36 4.76 -25.51
CA LYS A 32 11.18 3.92 -25.18
C LYS A 32 9.90 4.74 -25.19
N THR A 33 8.89 4.25 -25.91
CA THR A 33 7.57 4.86 -25.92
C THR A 33 6.95 4.83 -24.52
N ALA A 34 6.55 6.00 -24.03
CA ALA A 34 5.97 6.25 -22.70
C ALA A 34 4.58 5.58 -22.45
N LYS A 35 4.30 4.42 -23.05
CA LYS A 35 2.96 3.81 -23.05
C LYS A 35 2.79 2.66 -22.05
N ASP A 36 3.80 2.37 -21.23
CA ASP A 36 3.85 1.17 -20.40
C ASP A 36 3.93 1.51 -18.91
N ALA A 37 3.17 2.51 -18.47
CA ALA A 37 3.12 2.93 -17.09
C ALA A 37 1.67 3.08 -16.59
N ILE A 38 1.48 2.85 -15.28
CA ILE A 38 0.22 3.03 -14.58
C ILE A 38 0.38 4.03 -13.44
N ALA A 39 -0.60 4.91 -13.26
CA ALA A 39 -0.71 5.82 -12.12
C ALA A 39 -2.05 5.62 -11.42
N LEU A 40 -2.03 5.52 -10.08
CA LEU A 40 -3.20 5.17 -9.26
C LEU A 40 -3.39 6.16 -8.11
N PHE A 41 -4.60 6.23 -7.56
CA PHE A 41 -4.99 6.88 -6.28
C PHE A 41 -4.80 8.40 -6.17
N GLY A 42 -4.47 9.10 -7.24
CA GLY A 42 -4.18 10.53 -7.22
C GLY A 42 -2.75 10.86 -6.79
N VAL A 43 -2.37 12.10 -7.04
CA VAL A 43 -1.03 12.63 -6.78
C VAL A 43 -1.15 13.74 -5.77
N GLU A 44 -0.55 13.57 -4.61
CA GLU A 44 -0.22 14.69 -3.75
C GLU A 44 1.07 15.32 -4.29
N LYS A 45 1.07 16.63 -4.55
CA LYS A 45 2.16 17.34 -5.25
C LYS A 45 3.56 17.17 -4.65
N ASN A 46 3.66 16.73 -3.39
CA ASN A 46 4.91 16.55 -2.66
C ASN A 46 5.14 15.12 -2.17
N ASP A 47 4.33 14.15 -2.61
CA ASP A 47 4.47 12.77 -2.16
C ASP A 47 5.52 12.04 -3.00
N LYS A 48 6.69 11.78 -2.41
CA LYS A 48 7.74 10.93 -3.02
C LYS A 48 7.26 9.52 -3.29
N LEU A 49 6.28 9.06 -2.54
CA LEU A 49 5.71 7.72 -2.64
C LEU A 49 4.51 7.67 -3.61
N ASN A 50 4.59 8.42 -4.72
CA ASN A 50 3.58 8.39 -5.77
C ASN A 50 3.29 6.95 -6.24
N HIS A 51 2.02 6.65 -6.47
CA HIS A 51 1.55 5.35 -6.95
C HIS A 51 1.71 5.21 -8.48
N VAL A 52 2.93 5.42 -8.99
CA VAL A 52 3.27 5.33 -10.41
C VAL A 52 4.31 4.24 -10.62
N TYR A 53 4.05 3.36 -11.58
CA TYR A 53 4.86 2.17 -11.85
C TYR A 53 4.95 1.90 -13.35
N LYS A 54 6.00 1.20 -13.80
CA LYS A 54 5.95 0.43 -15.05
C LYS A 54 4.89 -0.66 -14.88
N TRP A 55 4.20 -0.99 -15.97
CA TRP A 55 3.11 -1.97 -15.93
C TRP A 55 3.57 -3.33 -15.40
N ASP A 56 4.71 -3.83 -15.85
CA ASP A 56 5.27 -5.10 -15.39
C ASP A 56 5.61 -5.06 -13.90
N ASP A 57 6.24 -3.98 -13.41
CA ASP A 57 6.56 -3.82 -11.98
C ASP A 57 5.29 -3.77 -11.13
N PHE A 58 4.23 -3.13 -11.61
CA PHE A 58 2.95 -3.12 -10.92
C PHE A 58 2.36 -4.52 -10.80
N ILE A 59 2.36 -5.29 -11.89
CA ILE A 59 1.84 -6.66 -11.89
C ILE A 59 2.70 -7.57 -11.01
N GLU A 60 4.02 -7.54 -11.16
CA GLU A 60 4.90 -8.47 -10.45
C GLU A 60 5.09 -8.09 -8.98
N LYS A 61 5.44 -6.83 -8.69
CA LYS A 61 5.82 -6.40 -7.35
C LYS A 61 4.63 -6.03 -6.47
N VAL A 62 3.64 -5.31 -7.03
CA VAL A 62 2.47 -4.87 -6.25
C VAL A 62 1.43 -5.98 -6.17
N LEU A 63 0.96 -6.51 -7.31
CA LEU A 63 -0.14 -7.47 -7.33
C LEU A 63 0.31 -8.90 -6.99
N ASN A 64 1.31 -9.44 -7.68
CA ASN A 64 1.69 -10.83 -7.49
C ASN A 64 2.47 -11.06 -6.19
N GLU A 65 3.39 -10.18 -5.85
CA GLU A 65 4.18 -10.33 -4.63
C GLU A 65 3.40 -9.84 -3.41
N LYS A 66 3.17 -8.53 -3.27
CA LYS A 66 2.67 -7.93 -2.03
C LYS A 66 1.18 -8.17 -1.80
N TYR A 67 0.35 -7.91 -2.81
CA TYR A 67 -1.09 -8.06 -2.66
C TYR A 67 -1.51 -9.53 -2.44
N LYS A 68 -1.00 -10.47 -3.25
CA LYS A 68 -1.28 -11.90 -3.04
C LYS A 68 -0.77 -12.41 -1.70
N TYR A 69 0.43 -11.95 -1.27
CA TYR A 69 0.96 -12.29 0.04
C TYR A 69 0.02 -11.82 1.15
N LEU A 70 -0.36 -10.55 1.17
CA LEU A 70 -1.27 -10.03 2.20
C LEU A 70 -2.61 -10.74 2.17
N LYS A 71 -3.21 -10.94 0.99
CA LYS A 71 -4.49 -11.67 0.82
C LYS A 71 -4.43 -13.09 1.38
N SER A 72 -3.27 -13.76 1.28
CA SER A 72 -3.08 -15.10 1.83
C SER A 72 -2.97 -15.14 3.35
N ARG A 73 -2.61 -14.03 4.00
CA ARG A 73 -2.29 -13.97 5.43
C ARG A 73 -3.32 -13.23 6.27
N ILE A 74 -4.12 -12.35 5.66
CA ILE A 74 -5.06 -11.49 6.37
C ILE A 74 -6.51 -11.81 6.03
N ASN A 75 -7.39 -11.59 7.02
CA ASN A 75 -8.83 -11.50 6.84
C ASN A 75 -9.25 -10.04 6.79
N LEU A 76 -10.25 -9.77 5.98
CA LEU A 76 -10.89 -8.48 5.86
C LEU A 76 -12.07 -8.32 6.84
N LYS A 77 -12.65 -9.42 7.33
CA LYS A 77 -13.75 -9.45 8.31
C LYS A 77 -13.30 -10.08 9.61
N GLU A 78 -13.79 -9.55 10.75
CA GLU A 78 -13.32 -9.92 12.08
C GLU A 78 -13.69 -11.35 12.51
N ASN A 79 -14.79 -11.90 12.01
CA ASN A 79 -15.37 -13.16 12.51
C ASN A 79 -15.25 -14.33 11.52
N GLU A 80 -14.28 -14.30 10.64
CA GLU A 80 -13.99 -15.44 9.79
C GLU A 80 -13.10 -16.43 10.54
N GLU A 81 -13.62 -17.63 10.83
CA GLU A 81 -12.82 -18.75 11.34
C GLU A 81 -11.84 -19.24 10.28
N THR A 82 -10.68 -18.63 10.24
CA THR A 82 -9.63 -18.97 9.28
C THR A 82 -8.27 -18.96 9.96
N GLU A 83 -7.28 -19.52 9.29
CA GLU A 83 -5.88 -19.45 9.72
C GLU A 83 -5.28 -18.03 9.57
N LYS A 84 -6.02 -17.12 8.93
CA LYS A 84 -5.58 -15.76 8.63
C LYS A 84 -5.76 -14.84 9.84
N VAL A 85 -4.99 -13.76 9.82
CA VAL A 85 -4.99 -12.74 10.87
C VAL A 85 -5.93 -11.60 10.50
N PHE A 86 -6.77 -11.16 11.43
CA PHE A 86 -7.63 -10.00 11.19
C PHE A 86 -6.87 -8.68 11.37
N VAL A 87 -6.82 -7.88 10.33
CA VAL A 87 -6.22 -6.53 10.37
C VAL A 87 -7.27 -5.48 10.02
N GLY A 88 -7.79 -4.82 11.04
CA GLY A 88 -8.82 -3.78 10.86
C GLY A 88 -8.30 -2.55 10.10
N LYS A 89 -9.21 -1.85 9.40
CA LYS A 89 -8.91 -0.65 8.60
C LYS A 89 -8.05 0.39 9.32
N SER A 90 -8.34 0.65 10.60
CA SER A 90 -7.57 1.63 11.40
C SER A 90 -6.08 1.29 11.50
N LYS A 91 -5.72 0.00 11.49
CA LYS A 91 -4.32 -0.43 11.51
C LYS A 91 -3.63 -0.19 10.19
N TRP A 92 -4.34 -0.45 9.08
CA TRP A 92 -3.84 -0.12 7.74
C TRP A 92 -3.58 1.37 7.58
N TYR A 93 -4.52 2.24 7.97
CA TYR A 93 -4.30 3.69 7.94
C TYR A 93 -3.14 4.13 8.84
N SER A 94 -3.00 3.54 10.04
CA SER A 94 -1.87 3.84 10.92
C SER A 94 -0.53 3.43 10.31
N LEU A 95 -0.48 2.28 9.61
CA LEU A 95 0.72 1.81 8.92
C LEU A 95 1.05 2.70 7.71
N MET A 96 0.05 3.09 6.92
CA MET A 96 0.23 4.03 5.79
C MET A 96 0.81 5.37 6.27
N ASN A 97 0.26 5.94 7.35
CA ASN A 97 0.76 7.19 7.92
C ASN A 97 2.20 7.06 8.44
N LEU A 98 2.53 5.91 9.04
CA LEU A 98 3.91 5.62 9.46
C LEU A 98 4.87 5.58 8.26
N ILE A 99 4.49 4.87 7.19
CA ILE A 99 5.30 4.78 5.96
C ILE A 99 5.49 6.17 5.36
N ARG A 100 4.42 6.95 5.19
CA ARG A 100 4.51 8.31 4.64
C ARG A 100 5.43 9.20 5.47
N SER A 101 5.24 9.24 6.79
CA SER A 101 6.06 10.07 7.68
C SER A 101 7.54 9.70 7.69
N GLN A 102 7.87 8.46 7.34
CA GLN A 102 9.25 8.00 7.23
C GLN A 102 9.97 8.57 5.99
N PHE A 103 9.23 8.77 4.90
CA PHE A 103 9.77 9.23 3.61
C PHE A 103 9.47 10.72 3.31
N GLU A 104 8.76 11.42 4.20
CA GLU A 104 8.64 12.88 4.14
C GLU A 104 10.00 13.54 4.35
N GLU A 105 10.34 14.52 3.50
CA GLU A 105 11.56 15.31 3.65
C GLU A 105 11.52 16.15 4.93
N LYS A 106 12.24 15.71 5.93
CA LYS A 106 12.67 16.58 7.02
C LYS A 106 14.12 16.98 6.76
N GLU A 107 14.36 18.26 6.60
CA GLU A 107 15.61 18.86 6.13
C GLU A 107 16.89 18.43 6.87
N ASN A 108 16.84 17.74 7.99
CA ASN A 108 18.04 17.38 8.77
C ASN A 108 17.96 16.06 9.55
N GLU A 109 16.94 15.23 9.37
CA GLU A 109 16.86 13.95 10.07
C GLU A 109 17.02 12.78 9.10
N LYS A 110 17.98 11.88 9.40
CA LYS A 110 18.07 10.60 8.70
C LYS A 110 16.73 9.86 8.81
N HIS A 111 16.19 9.46 7.68
CA HIS A 111 14.97 8.65 7.59
C HIS A 111 15.13 7.38 8.44
N ARG A 112 14.63 7.41 9.65
CA ARG A 112 14.62 6.26 10.55
C ARG A 112 13.19 5.84 10.78
N ILE A 113 12.94 4.55 10.56
CA ILE A 113 11.67 3.94 10.94
C ILE A 113 11.47 4.17 12.43
N ASP A 114 10.33 4.72 12.80
CA ASP A 114 9.90 4.70 14.19
C ASP A 114 9.51 3.25 14.55
N ILE A 115 10.53 2.48 14.93
CA ILE A 115 10.41 1.05 15.28
C ILE A 115 9.43 0.86 16.43
N ALA A 116 9.38 1.79 17.39
CA ALA A 116 8.47 1.71 18.51
C ALA A 116 7.01 1.87 18.03
N ARG A 117 6.76 2.84 17.15
CA ARG A 117 5.43 3.06 16.55
C ARG A 117 5.00 1.89 15.67
N PHE A 118 5.92 1.34 14.85
CA PHE A 118 5.66 0.13 14.07
C PHE A 118 5.31 -1.05 14.99
N ALA A 119 6.13 -1.33 15.99
CA ALA A 119 5.90 -2.40 16.95
C ALA A 119 4.54 -2.24 17.66
N TYR A 120 4.17 -1.02 18.04
CA TYR A 120 2.88 -0.72 18.63
C TYR A 120 1.70 -1.01 17.68
N ILE A 121 1.79 -0.60 16.41
CA ILE A 121 0.76 -0.87 15.42
C ILE A 121 0.57 -2.37 15.25
N ILE A 122 1.67 -3.11 15.07
CA ILE A 122 1.66 -4.55 14.82
C ILE A 122 1.18 -5.34 16.05
N ALA A 123 1.62 -4.97 17.26
CA ALA A 123 1.21 -5.63 18.50
C ALA A 123 -0.32 -5.56 18.76
N ARG A 124 -1.02 -4.64 18.12
CA ARG A 124 -2.48 -4.50 18.22
C ARG A 124 -3.26 -5.24 17.14
N ILE A 125 -2.62 -5.99 16.29
CA ILE A 125 -3.27 -6.91 15.37
C ILE A 125 -3.80 -8.09 16.19
N LYS A 126 -5.10 -8.38 16.03
CA LYS A 126 -5.75 -9.46 16.76
C LYS A 126 -5.50 -10.80 16.07
N TYR A 127 -5.07 -11.79 16.82
CA TYR A 127 -4.97 -13.18 16.39
C TYR A 127 -5.24 -14.11 17.58
N ASP A 128 -5.66 -15.33 17.32
CA ASP A 128 -5.85 -16.34 18.34
C ASP A 128 -4.48 -16.95 18.72
N LYS A 129 -4.09 -16.73 19.98
CA LYS A 129 -2.81 -17.23 20.52
C LYS A 129 -2.80 -18.74 20.73
N GLN A 130 -3.97 -19.40 20.77
CA GLN A 130 -4.09 -20.85 20.89
C GLN A 130 -4.04 -21.52 19.52
N ASN A 131 -4.25 -20.77 18.43
CA ASN A 131 -4.15 -21.26 17.07
C ASN A 131 -2.71 -21.09 16.53
N GLU A 132 -1.94 -22.17 16.53
CA GLU A 132 -0.54 -22.16 16.07
C GLU A 132 -0.37 -21.62 14.65
N ARG A 133 -1.34 -21.87 13.75
CA ARG A 133 -1.29 -21.41 12.36
C ARG A 133 -1.50 -19.89 12.27
N GLN A 134 -2.45 -19.35 13.05
CA GLN A 134 -2.61 -17.89 13.13
C GLN A 134 -1.39 -17.21 13.76
N GLN A 135 -0.82 -17.82 14.79
CA GLN A 135 0.40 -17.30 15.42
C GLN A 135 1.57 -17.26 14.42
N LYS A 136 1.78 -18.34 13.66
CA LYS A 136 2.78 -18.36 12.61
C LYS A 136 2.53 -17.30 11.54
N ASN A 137 1.29 -17.18 11.06
CA ASN A 137 0.90 -16.16 10.08
C ASN A 137 1.12 -14.74 10.59
N TYR A 138 0.85 -14.47 11.88
CA TYR A 138 1.13 -13.18 12.51
C TYR A 138 2.63 -12.88 12.54
N LEU A 139 3.47 -13.85 12.92
CA LEU A 139 4.92 -13.66 12.99
C LEU A 139 5.53 -13.42 11.60
N ASP A 140 5.09 -14.19 10.60
CA ASP A 140 5.50 -14.04 9.21
C ASP A 140 5.08 -12.68 8.66
N LEU A 141 3.83 -12.26 8.91
CA LEU A 141 3.31 -10.96 8.49
C LEU A 141 4.10 -9.80 9.13
N LYS A 142 4.36 -9.89 10.45
CA LYS A 142 5.16 -8.90 11.17
C LYS A 142 6.55 -8.75 10.55
N LYS A 143 7.24 -9.87 10.31
CA LYS A 143 8.59 -9.89 9.73
C LYS A 143 8.57 -9.26 8.33
N GLN A 144 7.64 -9.69 7.49
CA GLN A 144 7.56 -9.25 6.10
C GLN A 144 7.21 -7.76 5.96
N LEU A 145 6.25 -7.27 6.75
CA LEU A 145 5.92 -5.85 6.78
C LEU A 145 7.13 -5.01 7.23
N PHE A 146 7.89 -5.48 8.22
CA PHE A 146 9.09 -4.78 8.68
C PHE A 146 10.18 -4.73 7.61
N GLU A 147 10.39 -5.82 6.85
CA GLU A 147 11.36 -5.81 5.74
C GLU A 147 10.94 -4.83 4.63
N TRP A 148 9.67 -4.83 4.24
CA TRP A 148 9.19 -3.93 3.18
C TRP A 148 9.26 -2.44 3.54
N ILE A 149 9.05 -2.07 4.80
CA ILE A 149 9.11 -0.65 5.19
C ILE A 149 10.53 -0.09 5.33
N LYS A 150 11.56 -0.93 5.29
CA LYS A 150 12.98 -0.48 5.33
C LYS A 150 13.44 0.12 4.01
N ASN A 151 12.88 -0.32 2.91
CA ASN A 151 13.24 0.09 1.57
C ASN A 151 12.16 1.01 0.99
N GLU A 152 12.57 2.11 0.37
CA GLU A 152 11.64 3.12 -0.17
C GLU A 152 10.74 2.55 -1.26
N GLU A 153 11.30 1.78 -2.19
CA GLU A 153 10.54 1.20 -3.29
C GLU A 153 9.54 0.14 -2.80
N ASP A 154 9.94 -0.73 -1.88
CA ASP A 154 9.06 -1.70 -1.25
C ASP A 154 7.96 -1.04 -0.41
N ALA A 155 8.29 0.03 0.30
CA ALA A 155 7.34 0.80 1.09
C ALA A 155 6.29 1.49 0.21
N LYS A 156 6.69 2.06 -0.94
CA LYS A 156 5.81 2.62 -1.97
C LYS A 156 4.85 1.55 -2.51
N GLN A 157 5.37 0.39 -2.88
CA GLN A 157 4.56 -0.74 -3.37
C GLN A 157 3.60 -1.25 -2.29
N LEU A 158 4.03 -1.31 -1.02
CA LEU A 158 3.20 -1.66 0.12
C LEU A 158 2.06 -0.64 0.33
N LEU A 159 2.33 0.66 0.23
CA LEU A 159 1.31 1.71 0.29
C LEU A 159 0.24 1.50 -0.78
N THR A 160 0.64 1.23 -2.01
CA THR A 160 -0.27 0.95 -3.12
C THR A 160 -1.12 -0.30 -2.82
N THR A 161 -0.48 -1.36 -2.35
CA THR A 161 -1.15 -2.61 -1.98
C THR A 161 -2.19 -2.40 -0.87
N ILE A 162 -1.84 -1.63 0.17
CA ILE A 162 -2.77 -1.31 1.27
C ILE A 162 -3.96 -0.50 0.75
N ASN A 163 -3.74 0.46 -0.15
CA ASN A 163 -4.83 1.20 -0.76
C ASN A 163 -5.79 0.28 -1.53
N ILE A 164 -5.28 -0.66 -2.33
CA ILE A 164 -6.10 -1.64 -3.04
C ILE A 164 -6.94 -2.45 -2.05
N LEU A 165 -6.33 -2.98 -0.97
CA LEU A 165 -7.03 -3.72 0.06
C LEU A 165 -8.13 -2.89 0.75
N ILE A 166 -7.87 -1.61 1.05
CA ILE A 166 -8.85 -0.73 1.67
C ILE A 166 -10.06 -0.51 0.73
N TYR A 167 -9.84 -0.41 -0.57
CA TYR A 167 -10.94 -0.31 -1.54
C TYR A 167 -11.78 -1.59 -1.57
N GLU A 168 -11.17 -2.76 -1.57
CA GLU A 168 -11.92 -4.03 -1.44
C GLU A 168 -12.76 -4.10 -0.16
N TYR A 169 -12.25 -3.59 0.96
CA TYR A 169 -13.02 -3.49 2.21
C TYR A 169 -14.29 -2.64 2.08
N ARG A 170 -14.33 -1.69 1.13
CA ARG A 170 -15.51 -0.85 0.91
C ARG A 170 -16.57 -1.56 0.08
N GLU A 171 -16.15 -2.37 -0.88
CA GLU A 171 -17.06 -3.09 -1.78
C GLU A 171 -17.68 -4.34 -1.12
N SER A 172 -17.06 -4.89 -0.07
CA SER A 172 -17.55 -6.10 0.62
C SER A 172 -18.60 -5.82 1.71
N LYS A 173 -19.21 -4.64 1.71
CA LYS A 173 -20.38 -4.28 2.50
C LYS A 173 -21.64 -4.39 1.65
#